data_e6c1c5c4c6f4d6848f442989e4dd0845
#
_entry.id   e6c1c5c4c6f4d6848f442989e4dd0845
#
_cell.length_a   1.000
_cell.length_b   1.000
_cell.length_c   1.000
_cell.angle_alpha   90.00
_cell.angle_beta   90.00
_cell.angle_gamma   90.00
#
_symmetry.space_group_name_H-M   'P 1'
#
loop_
_entity.id
_entity.type
_entity.pdbx_description
1 polymer ?
#
loop_
_entity_poly.entity_id
_entity_poly.type
_entity_poly.pdbx_seq_one_letter_code
_entity_poly.pdbx_strand_id
1 'polypeptide(L)'
;MWNALTSSSNFVLESLETFAESTGVAGLIANMGWGSLIMICVAFFLLYLAIKHKFEPLLLLTIAFGMLLTNLPGANLYHTELFAGGHVHWDIFVAQAGLLDYLYLGVKLGIYPCLIFVGVGAMTDFGPLIANPKSFLLGAAAQLGIFLTFIGAYALGFSPAEAGSIGIIGGADGPTSIYLTAILAPELLGPIAVAAYSYMALVPVIQPPIMRMLTTEKERKIKMRQLRPVSKTEKILFPLIITVIIALLLPSAAPLVGCLMLGNLMKECGVVDRLSKTVQNELMNIVVIFLGLTVGATATAEAFLNPRTLFILVLGVIAFAMGTAGGVLLAKVMNFFSKGDNKINPLIGSAGVSAVPMAARVSQPEGQKADPSNFLLMHAMGPNVAGVVGSAVAAGILLSFLG
;
A
#
# COMPACT_ATOMS: atom_id res chain seq x y z
N MET A 1 -63.05 6.05 23.98
CA MET A 1 -62.09 5.20 24.69
C MET A 1 -61.66 3.99 23.84
N TRP A 2 -62.58 3.22 23.25
CA TRP A 2 -62.24 2.09 22.35
C TRP A 2 -61.44 2.49 21.10
N ASN A 3 -61.80 3.58 20.42
CA ASN A 3 -61.08 4.07 19.22
C ASN A 3 -59.67 4.57 19.53
N ALA A 4 -59.43 5.04 20.75
CA ALA A 4 -58.07 5.46 21.17
C ALA A 4 -57.15 4.25 21.46
N LEU A 5 -57.73 3.16 22.01
CA LEU A 5 -56.97 1.94 22.27
C LEU A 5 -56.64 1.17 20.98
N THR A 6 -57.55 1.14 20.01
CA THR A 6 -57.30 0.53 18.68
C THR A 6 -56.30 1.36 17.87
N SER A 7 -56.34 2.68 17.94
CA SER A 7 -55.35 3.57 17.30
C SER A 7 -53.96 3.39 17.91
N SER A 8 -53.87 3.27 19.24
CA SER A 8 -52.58 3.04 19.93
C SER A 8 -51.99 1.65 19.64
N SER A 9 -52.85 0.61 19.54
CA SER A 9 -52.37 -0.74 19.19
C SER A 9 -51.89 -0.83 17.76
N ASN A 10 -52.56 -0.15 16.82
CA ASN A 10 -52.11 -0.09 15.43
C ASN A 10 -50.80 0.68 15.30
N PHE A 11 -50.63 1.81 15.98
CA PHE A 11 -49.39 2.55 16.00
C PHE A 11 -48.20 1.72 16.55
N VAL A 12 -48.40 0.95 17.61
CA VAL A 12 -47.37 0.07 18.18
C VAL A 12 -47.04 -1.06 17.20
N LEU A 13 -48.00 -1.66 16.54
CA LEU A 13 -47.80 -2.72 15.55
C LEU A 13 -47.06 -2.18 14.32
N GLU A 14 -47.49 -1.05 13.76
CA GLU A 14 -46.80 -0.39 12.64
C GLU A 14 -45.36 0.03 13.02
N SER A 15 -45.15 0.52 14.24
CA SER A 15 -43.81 0.85 14.72
C SER A 15 -42.93 -0.38 14.87
N LEU A 16 -43.46 -1.51 15.31
CA LEU A 16 -42.71 -2.77 15.41
C LEU A 16 -42.40 -3.37 14.04
N GLU A 17 -43.37 -3.30 13.09
CA GLU A 17 -43.14 -3.71 11.70
C GLU A 17 -42.04 -2.85 11.05
N THR A 18 -42.15 -1.53 11.15
CA THR A 18 -41.15 -0.59 10.63
C THR A 18 -39.78 -0.83 11.27
N PHE A 19 -39.75 -1.09 12.59
CA PHE A 19 -38.51 -1.44 13.28
C PHE A 19 -37.96 -2.78 12.78
N ALA A 20 -38.77 -3.82 12.62
CA ALA A 20 -38.36 -5.12 12.12
C ALA A 20 -37.79 -5.01 10.69
N GLU A 21 -38.46 -4.25 9.81
CA GLU A 21 -38.05 -4.00 8.43
C GLU A 21 -36.75 -3.16 8.35
N SER A 22 -36.55 -2.27 9.31
CA SER A 22 -35.32 -1.43 9.37
C SER A 22 -34.09 -2.19 9.89
N THR A 23 -34.25 -3.42 10.39
CA THR A 23 -33.12 -4.21 10.88
C THR A 23 -32.24 -4.71 9.75
N GLY A 24 -30.93 -4.76 9.96
CA GLY A 24 -29.97 -5.36 9.01
C GLY A 24 -30.29 -6.84 8.73
N VAL A 25 -30.95 -7.54 9.65
CA VAL A 25 -31.40 -8.94 9.44
C VAL A 25 -32.49 -9.00 8.36
N ALA A 26 -33.46 -8.08 8.40
CA ALA A 26 -34.48 -7.98 7.34
C ALA A 26 -33.81 -7.66 5.97
N GLY A 27 -32.84 -6.77 5.95
CA GLY A 27 -32.05 -6.46 4.75
C GLY A 27 -31.31 -7.67 4.17
N LEU A 28 -30.71 -8.53 5.01
CA LEU A 28 -30.11 -9.79 4.58
C LEU A 28 -31.11 -10.78 3.97
N ILE A 29 -32.29 -10.86 4.51
CA ILE A 29 -33.34 -11.79 4.07
C ILE A 29 -34.03 -11.29 2.80
N ALA A 30 -34.43 -10.00 2.77
CA ALA A 30 -35.23 -9.43 1.70
C ALA A 30 -34.48 -9.35 0.35
N ASN A 31 -33.19 -9.02 0.36
CA ASN A 31 -32.41 -8.84 -0.85
C ASN A 31 -31.57 -10.07 -1.25
N MET A 32 -31.83 -11.26 -0.66
CA MET A 32 -30.92 -12.42 -0.80
C MET A 32 -29.45 -11.99 -0.76
N GLY A 33 -29.03 -11.27 0.28
CA GLY A 33 -27.74 -10.59 0.41
C GLY A 33 -26.53 -11.52 0.46
N TRP A 34 -26.49 -12.52 -0.42
CA TRP A 34 -25.38 -13.48 -0.51
C TRP A 34 -24.04 -12.76 -0.71
N GLY A 35 -24.02 -11.68 -1.50
CA GLY A 35 -22.84 -10.87 -1.69
C GLY A 35 -22.33 -10.26 -0.38
N SER A 36 -23.20 -9.61 0.38
CA SER A 36 -22.88 -9.04 1.69
C SER A 36 -22.45 -10.11 2.69
N LEU A 37 -23.12 -11.27 2.71
CA LEU A 37 -22.74 -12.38 3.59
C LEU A 37 -21.34 -12.92 3.25
N ILE A 38 -21.02 -13.10 1.96
CA ILE A 38 -19.71 -13.51 1.52
C ILE A 38 -18.65 -12.48 1.95
N MET A 39 -18.91 -11.18 1.75
CA MET A 39 -17.98 -10.13 2.15
C MET A 39 -17.77 -10.04 3.66
N ILE A 40 -18.81 -10.28 4.46
CA ILE A 40 -18.69 -10.41 5.92
C ILE A 40 -17.78 -11.59 6.27
N CYS A 41 -17.93 -12.76 5.62
CA CYS A 41 -17.04 -13.91 5.81
C CYS A 41 -15.60 -13.57 5.40
N VAL A 42 -15.39 -12.88 4.27
CA VAL A 42 -14.06 -12.41 3.83
C VAL A 42 -13.47 -11.45 4.86
N ALA A 43 -14.25 -10.51 5.38
CA ALA A 43 -13.80 -9.59 6.42
C ALA A 43 -13.35 -10.34 7.69
N PHE A 44 -14.12 -11.32 8.17
CA PHE A 44 -13.72 -12.16 9.31
C PHE A 44 -12.45 -12.98 9.01
N PHE A 45 -12.31 -13.50 7.81
CA PHE A 45 -11.08 -14.19 7.40
C PHE A 45 -9.87 -13.26 7.42
N LEU A 46 -9.98 -12.04 6.90
CA LEU A 46 -8.90 -11.05 6.94
C LEU A 46 -8.58 -10.62 8.38
N LEU A 47 -9.60 -10.44 9.24
CA LEU A 47 -9.41 -10.17 10.66
C LEU A 47 -8.66 -11.32 11.35
N TYR A 48 -9.02 -12.57 11.03
CA TYR A 48 -8.29 -13.75 11.54
C TYR A 48 -6.81 -13.74 11.12
N LEU A 49 -6.51 -13.42 9.86
CA LEU A 49 -5.13 -13.29 9.37
C LEU A 49 -4.37 -12.17 10.10
N ALA A 50 -5.00 -11.02 10.30
CA ALA A 50 -4.39 -9.88 11.00
C ALA A 50 -4.10 -10.20 12.47
N ILE A 51 -5.06 -10.81 13.18
CA ILE A 51 -4.97 -11.05 14.62
C ILE A 51 -4.11 -12.28 14.93
N LYS A 52 -4.39 -13.42 14.28
CA LYS A 52 -3.73 -14.69 14.59
C LYS A 52 -2.36 -14.82 13.95
N HIS A 53 -2.25 -14.45 12.67
CA HIS A 53 -1.03 -14.57 11.89
C HIS A 53 -0.18 -13.29 11.87
N LYS A 54 -0.70 -12.19 12.44
CA LYS A 54 -0.02 -10.88 12.52
C LYS A 54 0.40 -10.36 11.14
N PHE A 55 -0.40 -10.65 10.12
CA PHE A 55 -0.19 -10.16 8.77
C PHE A 55 -0.54 -8.68 8.69
N GLU A 56 0.47 -7.82 8.61
CA GLU A 56 0.36 -6.35 8.56
C GLU A 56 -0.78 -5.81 9.45
N PRO A 57 -0.73 -6.09 10.80
CA PRO A 57 -1.90 -6.00 11.66
C PRO A 57 -2.46 -4.58 11.78
N LEU A 58 -1.63 -3.55 11.61
CA LEU A 58 -2.07 -2.14 11.74
C LEU A 58 -3.05 -1.74 10.64
N LEU A 59 -2.80 -2.15 9.40
CA LEU A 59 -3.62 -1.79 8.25
C LEU A 59 -4.65 -2.87 7.92
N LEU A 60 -4.27 -4.15 7.88
CA LEU A 60 -5.19 -5.22 7.50
C LEU A 60 -6.37 -5.32 8.47
N LEU A 61 -6.17 -5.08 9.78
CA LEU A 61 -7.22 -5.10 10.77
C LEU A 61 -8.25 -3.98 10.51
N THR A 62 -7.77 -2.75 10.27
CA THR A 62 -8.64 -1.59 10.03
C THR A 62 -9.35 -1.69 8.68
N ILE A 63 -8.68 -2.19 7.63
CA ILE A 63 -9.31 -2.45 6.32
C ILE A 63 -10.40 -3.51 6.46
N ALA A 64 -10.10 -4.64 7.10
CA ALA A 64 -11.08 -5.71 7.26
C ALA A 64 -12.28 -5.26 8.11
N PHE A 65 -12.07 -4.41 9.10
CA PHE A 65 -13.17 -3.86 9.89
C PHE A 65 -14.00 -2.84 9.10
N GLY A 66 -13.38 -2.00 8.28
CA GLY A 66 -14.08 -1.11 7.34
C GLY A 66 -14.92 -1.88 6.33
N MET A 67 -14.37 -2.97 5.75
CA MET A 67 -15.09 -3.91 4.88
C MET A 67 -16.29 -4.54 5.60
N LEU A 68 -16.12 -4.95 6.87
CA LEU A 68 -17.21 -5.47 7.67
C LEU A 68 -18.35 -4.44 7.79
N LEU A 69 -18.02 -3.21 8.20
CA LEU A 69 -19.01 -2.16 8.44
C LEU A 69 -19.82 -1.81 7.19
N THR A 70 -19.16 -1.70 6.03
CA THR A 70 -19.85 -1.29 4.79
C THR A 70 -20.74 -2.40 4.20
N ASN A 71 -20.43 -3.67 4.50
CA ASN A 71 -21.20 -4.81 4.00
C ASN A 71 -22.31 -5.25 4.99
N LEU A 72 -22.48 -4.55 6.11
CA LEU A 72 -23.64 -4.75 7.01
C LEU A 72 -24.86 -4.04 6.41
N PRO A 73 -25.95 -4.76 6.08
CA PRO A 73 -27.14 -4.14 5.51
C PRO A 73 -27.76 -3.09 6.45
N GLY A 74 -28.18 -1.97 5.88
CA GLY A 74 -28.82 -0.89 6.63
C GLY A 74 -27.86 0.01 7.43
N ALA A 75 -26.57 -0.24 7.40
CA ALA A 75 -25.60 0.57 8.15
C ALA A 75 -25.41 1.99 7.56
N ASN A 76 -25.61 2.16 6.25
CA ASN A 76 -25.54 3.44 5.52
C ASN A 76 -24.33 4.32 5.91
N LEU A 77 -23.16 3.70 6.01
CA LEU A 77 -21.93 4.38 6.45
C LEU A 77 -21.08 4.89 5.27
N TYR A 78 -21.20 4.23 4.10
CA TYR A 78 -20.46 4.53 2.90
C TYR A 78 -21.35 4.39 1.64
N HIS A 79 -21.29 5.39 0.78
CA HIS A 79 -22.13 5.51 -0.42
C HIS A 79 -21.26 5.72 -1.66
N THR A 80 -21.16 4.71 -2.51
CA THR A 80 -20.31 4.74 -3.72
C THR A 80 -20.75 5.80 -4.72
N GLU A 81 -22.06 6.09 -4.78
CA GLU A 81 -22.66 7.09 -5.66
C GLU A 81 -22.16 8.51 -5.40
N LEU A 82 -21.77 8.84 -4.16
CA LEU A 82 -21.24 10.15 -3.80
C LEU A 82 -19.88 10.44 -4.45
N PHE A 83 -19.18 9.39 -4.92
CA PHE A 83 -17.86 9.44 -5.52
C PHE A 83 -17.81 8.91 -6.96
N ALA A 84 -18.98 8.67 -7.55
CA ALA A 84 -19.10 8.13 -8.91
C ALA A 84 -18.44 9.05 -9.95
N GLY A 85 -17.91 8.46 -11.04
CA GLY A 85 -17.25 9.22 -12.11
C GLY A 85 -15.95 9.90 -11.68
N GLY A 86 -15.38 9.55 -10.54
CA GLY A 86 -14.12 10.12 -10.06
C GLY A 86 -14.24 11.48 -9.37
N HIS A 87 -15.45 12.03 -9.25
CA HIS A 87 -15.72 13.33 -8.62
C HIS A 87 -16.46 13.15 -7.29
N VAL A 88 -16.40 14.19 -6.43
CA VAL A 88 -17.24 14.27 -5.23
C VAL A 88 -18.51 15.04 -5.61
N HIS A 89 -19.66 14.42 -5.47
CA HIS A 89 -20.96 15.03 -5.74
C HIS A 89 -21.42 15.89 -4.55
N TRP A 90 -20.86 17.10 -4.44
CA TRP A 90 -21.08 18.00 -3.31
C TRP A 90 -22.54 18.42 -3.13
N ASP A 91 -23.32 18.41 -4.20
CA ASP A 91 -24.76 18.73 -4.22
C ASP A 91 -25.59 17.81 -3.36
N ILE A 92 -25.26 16.51 -3.36
CA ILE A 92 -25.96 15.48 -2.56
C ILE A 92 -25.14 15.04 -1.33
N PHE A 93 -23.83 15.29 -1.32
CA PHE A 93 -22.91 14.81 -0.29
C PHE A 93 -23.34 15.25 1.11
N VAL A 94 -23.64 16.55 1.31
CA VAL A 94 -23.98 17.09 2.64
C VAL A 94 -25.25 16.48 3.22
N ALA A 95 -26.20 16.07 2.36
CA ALA A 95 -27.50 15.52 2.78
C ALA A 95 -27.46 14.00 3.01
N GLN A 96 -26.58 13.26 2.33
CA GLN A 96 -26.62 11.79 2.30
C GLN A 96 -25.37 11.13 2.87
N ALA A 97 -24.26 11.85 3.05
CA ALA A 97 -22.99 11.27 3.48
C ALA A 97 -23.05 10.68 4.89
N GLY A 98 -22.62 9.45 5.01
CA GLY A 98 -22.36 8.77 6.28
C GLY A 98 -20.96 9.05 6.84
N LEU A 99 -20.66 8.46 7.99
CA LEU A 99 -19.39 8.68 8.68
C LEU A 99 -18.18 8.33 7.80
N LEU A 100 -18.23 7.20 7.11
CA LEU A 100 -17.11 6.74 6.30
C LEU A 100 -16.95 7.55 5.01
N ASP A 101 -18.01 8.17 4.50
CA ASP A 101 -17.93 9.08 3.36
C ASP A 101 -17.10 10.33 3.69
N TYR A 102 -17.36 10.96 4.86
CA TYR A 102 -16.57 12.11 5.31
C TYR A 102 -15.11 11.74 5.52
N LEU A 103 -14.83 10.61 6.13
CA LEU A 103 -13.45 10.15 6.30
C LEU A 103 -12.80 9.78 4.96
N TYR A 104 -13.55 9.23 4.01
CA TYR A 104 -13.05 8.85 2.70
C TYR A 104 -12.55 10.05 1.86
N LEU A 105 -13.02 11.26 2.13
CA LEU A 105 -12.46 12.46 1.52
C LEU A 105 -10.94 12.56 1.69
N GLY A 106 -10.42 12.12 2.82
CA GLY A 106 -8.97 12.09 3.05
C GLY A 106 -8.21 11.14 2.13
N VAL A 107 -8.85 10.06 1.67
CA VAL A 107 -8.33 9.16 0.63
C VAL A 107 -8.48 9.80 -0.73
N LYS A 108 -9.71 10.22 -1.07
CA LYS A 108 -10.07 10.76 -2.37
C LYS A 108 -9.26 12.00 -2.76
N LEU A 109 -8.94 12.84 -1.78
CA LEU A 109 -8.12 14.05 -1.96
C LEU A 109 -6.61 13.78 -1.79
N GLY A 110 -6.19 12.53 -1.59
CA GLY A 110 -4.79 12.15 -1.44
C GLY A 110 -4.13 12.58 -0.12
N ILE A 111 -4.91 13.03 0.88
CA ILE A 111 -4.39 13.56 2.15
C ILE A 111 -3.73 12.45 2.96
N TYR A 112 -4.43 11.33 3.20
CA TYR A 112 -3.91 10.26 4.04
C TYR A 112 -2.66 9.58 3.46
N PRO A 113 -2.58 9.23 2.18
CA PRO A 113 -1.35 8.69 1.60
C PRO A 113 -0.15 9.63 1.78
N CYS A 114 -0.32 10.93 1.54
CA CYS A 114 0.74 11.91 1.75
C CYS A 114 1.18 12.00 3.22
N LEU A 115 0.25 12.00 4.18
CA LEU A 115 0.57 12.01 5.60
C LEU A 115 1.28 10.73 6.06
N ILE A 116 0.92 9.57 5.51
CA ILE A 116 1.66 8.32 5.75
C ILE A 116 3.10 8.45 5.22
N PHE A 117 3.31 9.07 4.07
CA PHE A 117 4.66 9.30 3.56
C PHE A 117 5.50 10.19 4.46
N VAL A 118 4.92 11.18 5.16
CA VAL A 118 5.65 11.93 6.21
C VAL A 118 6.10 10.99 7.33
N GLY A 119 5.22 10.10 7.79
CA GLY A 119 5.54 9.10 8.81
C GLY A 119 6.63 8.13 8.37
N VAL A 120 6.49 7.56 7.17
CA VAL A 120 7.48 6.65 6.57
C VAL A 120 8.83 7.33 6.45
N GLY A 121 8.87 8.60 5.99
CA GLY A 121 10.10 9.38 5.90
C GLY A 121 10.78 9.58 7.24
N ALA A 122 9.99 9.89 8.28
CA ALA A 122 10.51 10.07 9.64
C ALA A 122 11.02 8.76 10.28
N MET A 123 10.49 7.61 9.88
CA MET A 123 10.96 6.30 10.34
C MET A 123 12.14 5.77 9.53
N THR A 124 12.30 6.21 8.28
CA THR A 124 13.28 5.68 7.34
C THR A 124 14.68 6.26 7.60
N ASP A 125 15.70 5.40 7.50
CA ASP A 125 17.12 5.80 7.47
C ASP A 125 17.65 5.74 6.03
N PHE A 126 17.91 6.89 5.44
CA PHE A 126 18.49 7.01 4.12
C PHE A 126 20.03 6.88 4.11
N GLY A 127 20.67 6.75 5.27
CA GLY A 127 22.10 6.60 5.40
C GLY A 127 22.69 5.51 4.50
N PRO A 128 22.16 4.27 4.48
CA PRO A 128 22.65 3.20 3.60
C PRO A 128 22.57 3.56 2.11
N LEU A 129 21.56 4.29 1.68
CA LEU A 129 21.38 4.75 0.30
C LEU A 129 22.40 5.85 -0.05
N ILE A 130 22.59 6.82 0.83
CA ILE A 130 23.58 7.89 0.67
C ILE A 130 25.00 7.31 0.66
N ALA A 131 25.29 6.33 1.52
CA ALA A 131 26.57 5.65 1.58
C ALA A 131 26.89 4.87 0.30
N ASN A 132 25.89 4.29 -0.35
CA ASN A 132 26.02 3.53 -1.60
C ASN A 132 24.97 3.94 -2.64
N PRO A 133 25.18 5.03 -3.40
CA PRO A 133 24.21 5.51 -4.39
C PRO A 133 23.86 4.52 -5.50
N LYS A 134 24.71 3.49 -5.75
CA LYS A 134 24.38 2.41 -6.70
C LYS A 134 23.10 1.65 -6.32
N SER A 135 22.71 1.72 -5.05
CA SER A 135 21.46 1.14 -4.55
C SER A 135 20.21 1.74 -5.21
N PHE A 136 20.26 2.99 -5.71
CA PHE A 136 19.18 3.58 -6.51
C PHE A 136 18.85 2.74 -7.74
N LEU A 137 19.88 2.19 -8.41
CA LEU A 137 19.66 1.36 -9.59
C LEU A 137 18.91 0.07 -9.25
N LEU A 138 19.20 -0.52 -8.08
CA LEU A 138 18.48 -1.74 -7.63
C LEU A 138 17.02 -1.43 -7.27
N GLY A 139 16.76 -0.31 -6.63
CA GLY A 139 15.39 0.17 -6.39
C GLY A 139 14.65 0.45 -7.69
N ALA A 140 15.29 1.12 -8.64
CA ALA A 140 14.72 1.39 -9.96
C ALA A 140 14.41 0.09 -10.73
N ALA A 141 15.30 -0.91 -10.69
CA ALA A 141 15.07 -2.20 -11.34
C ALA A 141 13.89 -2.98 -10.76
N ALA A 142 13.62 -2.84 -9.47
CA ALA A 142 12.45 -3.46 -8.86
C ALA A 142 11.13 -2.84 -9.39
N GLN A 143 11.15 -1.59 -9.86
CA GLN A 143 9.95 -0.97 -10.47
C GLN A 143 9.58 -1.60 -11.83
N LEU A 144 10.42 -2.46 -12.42
CA LEU A 144 10.03 -3.28 -13.57
C LEU A 144 8.75 -4.08 -13.29
N GLY A 145 8.53 -4.50 -12.05
CA GLY A 145 7.28 -5.15 -11.63
C GLY A 145 6.05 -4.29 -11.92
N ILE A 146 6.11 -2.98 -11.71
CA ILE A 146 5.02 -2.04 -11.98
C ILE A 146 4.71 -2.01 -13.48
N PHE A 147 5.73 -1.71 -14.31
CA PHE A 147 5.53 -1.50 -15.74
C PHE A 147 5.18 -2.78 -16.49
N LEU A 148 5.76 -3.92 -16.13
CA LEU A 148 5.41 -5.21 -16.72
C LEU A 148 3.98 -5.62 -16.38
N THR A 149 3.54 -5.35 -15.15
CA THR A 149 2.16 -5.63 -14.74
C THR A 149 1.18 -4.68 -15.39
N PHE A 150 1.54 -3.41 -15.56
CA PHE A 150 0.76 -2.46 -16.38
C PHE A 150 0.51 -3.00 -17.78
N ILE A 151 1.57 -3.44 -18.47
CA ILE A 151 1.46 -4.02 -19.82
C ILE A 151 0.60 -5.29 -19.80
N GLY A 152 0.78 -6.17 -18.80
CA GLY A 152 -0.01 -7.39 -18.65
C GLY A 152 -1.49 -7.11 -18.41
N ALA A 153 -1.82 -6.18 -17.54
CA ALA A 153 -3.20 -5.75 -17.26
C ALA A 153 -3.86 -5.14 -18.51
N TYR A 154 -3.14 -4.27 -19.20
CA TYR A 154 -3.61 -3.67 -20.45
C TYR A 154 -3.86 -4.74 -21.53
N ALA A 155 -2.98 -5.72 -21.66
CA ALA A 155 -3.15 -6.84 -22.58
C ALA A 155 -4.34 -7.75 -22.24
N LEU A 156 -4.74 -7.80 -20.97
CA LEU A 156 -5.95 -8.53 -20.51
C LEU A 156 -7.24 -7.72 -20.70
N GLY A 157 -7.18 -6.52 -21.30
CA GLY A 157 -8.35 -5.71 -21.63
C GLY A 157 -8.81 -4.75 -20.54
N PHE A 158 -7.98 -4.47 -19.54
CA PHE A 158 -8.21 -3.35 -18.61
C PHE A 158 -7.94 -2.01 -19.31
N SER A 159 -8.66 -0.97 -18.94
CA SER A 159 -8.38 0.38 -19.45
C SER A 159 -6.98 0.85 -19.02
N PRO A 160 -6.36 1.83 -19.69
CA PRO A 160 -5.05 2.34 -19.29
C PRO A 160 -5.00 2.80 -17.82
N ALA A 161 -6.06 3.46 -17.33
CA ALA A 161 -6.18 3.93 -15.94
C ALA A 161 -6.26 2.76 -14.94
N GLU A 162 -7.11 1.75 -15.23
CA GLU A 162 -7.19 0.53 -14.44
C GLU A 162 -5.85 -0.24 -14.46
N ALA A 163 -5.23 -0.38 -15.63
CA ALA A 163 -3.96 -1.07 -15.78
C ALA A 163 -2.83 -0.37 -15.00
N GLY A 164 -2.81 0.98 -14.98
CA GLY A 164 -1.89 1.76 -14.14
C GLY A 164 -2.09 1.49 -12.65
N SER A 165 -3.35 1.47 -12.22
CA SER A 165 -3.73 1.17 -10.84
C SER A 165 -3.41 -0.27 -10.41
N ILE A 166 -3.52 -1.24 -11.32
CA ILE A 166 -3.11 -2.63 -11.07
C ILE A 166 -1.58 -2.75 -11.07
N GLY A 167 -0.92 -2.08 -12.02
CA GLY A 167 0.53 -2.11 -12.16
C GLY A 167 1.27 -1.65 -10.92
N ILE A 168 0.80 -0.58 -10.27
CA ILE A 168 1.46 0.01 -9.10
C ILE A 168 1.61 -0.96 -7.92
N ILE A 169 0.79 -2.01 -7.84
CA ILE A 169 0.92 -3.07 -6.83
C ILE A 169 2.32 -3.68 -6.84
N GLY A 170 2.95 -3.75 -8.03
CA GLY A 170 4.30 -4.29 -8.21
C GLY A 170 5.41 -3.52 -7.49
N GLY A 171 5.16 -2.27 -7.10
CA GLY A 171 6.04 -1.49 -6.25
C GLY A 171 6.07 -1.96 -4.79
N ALA A 172 5.06 -2.73 -4.38
CA ALA A 172 4.84 -3.16 -2.99
C ALA A 172 4.78 -2.00 -2.00
N ASP A 173 4.08 -0.95 -2.39
CA ASP A 173 3.90 0.29 -1.63
C ASP A 173 2.39 0.57 -1.50
N GLY A 174 1.83 0.22 -0.34
CA GLY A 174 0.39 0.35 -0.09
C GLY A 174 -0.11 1.80 -0.22
N PRO A 175 0.48 2.77 0.47
CA PRO A 175 0.09 4.18 0.36
C PRO A 175 0.16 4.73 -1.06
N THR A 176 1.22 4.41 -1.81
CA THR A 176 1.34 4.79 -3.22
C THR A 176 0.26 4.14 -4.09
N SER A 177 -0.06 2.86 -3.84
CA SER A 177 -1.11 2.15 -4.55
C SER A 177 -2.47 2.80 -4.31
N ILE A 178 -2.78 3.17 -3.08
CA ILE A 178 -4.02 3.88 -2.73
C ILE A 178 -4.06 5.26 -3.40
N TYR A 179 -2.96 6.03 -3.30
CA TYR A 179 -2.88 7.37 -3.89
C TYR A 179 -3.16 7.37 -5.39
N LEU A 180 -2.47 6.49 -6.11
CA LEU A 180 -2.62 6.39 -7.56
C LEU A 180 -4.02 5.90 -7.95
N THR A 181 -4.51 4.83 -7.30
CA THR A 181 -5.81 4.22 -7.63
C THR A 181 -6.97 5.15 -7.31
N ALA A 182 -6.91 5.92 -6.21
CA ALA A 182 -7.95 6.89 -5.85
C ALA A 182 -8.12 7.99 -6.91
N ILE A 183 -7.09 8.24 -7.72
CA ILE A 183 -7.11 9.22 -8.81
C ILE A 183 -7.50 8.56 -10.13
N LEU A 184 -6.84 7.45 -10.52
CA LEU A 184 -6.97 6.85 -11.84
C LEU A 184 -8.17 5.90 -11.99
N ALA A 185 -8.46 5.07 -10.97
CA ALA A 185 -9.49 4.04 -11.01
C ALA A 185 -10.11 3.81 -9.61
N PRO A 186 -10.87 4.79 -9.10
CA PRO A 186 -11.43 4.74 -7.73
C PRO A 186 -12.28 3.49 -7.46
N GLU A 187 -12.94 2.97 -8.49
CA GLU A 187 -13.77 1.75 -8.43
C GLU A 187 -12.95 0.49 -8.10
N LEU A 188 -11.66 0.47 -8.37
CA LEU A 188 -10.75 -0.63 -8.06
C LEU A 188 -10.02 -0.46 -6.72
N LEU A 189 -10.29 0.62 -5.97
CA LEU A 189 -9.52 0.98 -4.78
C LEU A 189 -9.59 -0.12 -3.71
N GLY A 190 -10.76 -0.67 -3.42
CA GLY A 190 -10.93 -1.76 -2.44
C GLY A 190 -10.13 -3.01 -2.81
N PRO A 191 -10.37 -3.61 -3.99
CA PRO A 191 -9.59 -4.76 -4.46
C PRO A 191 -8.08 -4.54 -4.50
N ILE A 192 -7.62 -3.39 -4.99
CA ILE A 192 -6.18 -3.07 -5.09
C ILE A 192 -5.56 -2.89 -3.72
N ALA A 193 -6.24 -2.22 -2.78
CA ALA A 193 -5.72 -2.05 -1.44
C ALA A 193 -5.60 -3.38 -0.69
N VAL A 194 -6.64 -4.22 -0.74
CA VAL A 194 -6.61 -5.57 -0.14
C VAL A 194 -5.47 -6.39 -0.75
N ALA A 195 -5.30 -6.35 -2.08
CA ALA A 195 -4.19 -7.01 -2.77
C ALA A 195 -2.84 -6.50 -2.29
N ALA A 196 -2.60 -5.18 -2.35
CA ALA A 196 -1.32 -4.57 -2.02
C ALA A 196 -0.88 -4.89 -0.58
N TYR A 197 -1.78 -4.73 0.41
CA TYR A 197 -1.44 -5.01 1.81
C TYR A 197 -1.32 -6.50 2.12
N SER A 198 -2.15 -7.35 1.50
CA SER A 198 -2.02 -8.80 1.64
C SER A 198 -0.67 -9.29 1.10
N TYR A 199 -0.22 -8.77 -0.03
CA TYR A 199 1.08 -9.17 -0.62
C TYR A 199 2.27 -8.60 0.15
N MET A 200 2.18 -7.41 0.70
CA MET A 200 3.20 -6.89 1.62
C MET A 200 3.40 -7.85 2.81
N ALA A 201 2.31 -8.37 3.38
CA ALA A 201 2.39 -9.36 4.45
C ALA A 201 3.02 -10.68 4.01
N LEU A 202 2.87 -11.06 2.73
CA LEU A 202 3.41 -12.28 2.14
C LEU A 202 4.84 -12.15 1.61
N VAL A 203 5.49 -10.98 1.74
CA VAL A 203 6.90 -10.76 1.35
C VAL A 203 7.84 -11.88 1.82
N PRO A 204 7.81 -12.29 3.12
CA PRO A 204 8.70 -13.35 3.61
C PRO A 204 8.43 -14.73 2.98
N VAL A 205 7.29 -14.92 2.34
CA VAL A 205 6.89 -16.17 1.69
C VAL A 205 7.22 -16.14 0.19
N ILE A 206 6.93 -15.01 -0.47
CA ILE A 206 7.05 -14.87 -1.94
C ILE A 206 8.51 -14.64 -2.37
N GLN A 207 9.27 -13.81 -1.66
CA GLN A 207 10.64 -13.45 -2.07
C GLN A 207 11.65 -14.60 -2.01
N PRO A 208 11.74 -15.41 -0.93
CA PRO A 208 12.80 -16.40 -0.80
C PRO A 208 12.87 -17.43 -1.94
N PRO A 209 11.75 -18.01 -2.42
CA PRO A 209 11.78 -18.91 -3.58
C PRO A 209 12.37 -18.26 -4.82
N ILE A 210 11.98 -17.01 -5.12
CA ILE A 210 12.44 -16.25 -6.28
C ILE A 210 13.94 -15.95 -6.16
N MET A 211 14.37 -15.50 -4.99
CA MET A 211 15.78 -15.23 -4.70
C MET A 211 16.65 -16.48 -4.91
N ARG A 212 16.20 -17.63 -4.41
CA ARG A 212 16.93 -18.90 -4.55
C ARG A 212 16.96 -19.40 -5.99
N MET A 213 15.86 -19.25 -6.73
CA MET A 213 15.76 -19.64 -8.12
C MET A 213 16.70 -18.83 -9.02
N LEU A 214 16.85 -17.54 -8.72
CA LEU A 214 17.65 -16.62 -9.55
C LEU A 214 19.11 -16.49 -9.11
N THR A 215 19.52 -17.08 -7.97
CA THR A 215 20.89 -16.95 -7.45
C THR A 215 21.51 -18.29 -7.16
N THR A 216 22.81 -18.41 -7.48
CA THR A 216 23.63 -19.56 -7.12
C THR A 216 24.11 -19.45 -5.65
N GLU A 217 24.48 -20.57 -5.05
CA GLU A 217 25.03 -20.57 -3.69
C GLU A 217 26.29 -19.72 -3.55
N LYS A 218 27.14 -19.72 -4.60
CA LYS A 218 28.34 -18.87 -4.65
C LYS A 218 28.00 -17.38 -4.62
N GLU A 219 26.97 -16.96 -5.34
CA GLU A 219 26.51 -15.57 -5.34
C GLU A 219 25.93 -15.16 -3.99
N ARG A 220 25.18 -16.05 -3.31
CA ARG A 220 24.61 -15.79 -1.98
C ARG A 220 25.67 -15.67 -0.87
N LYS A 221 26.86 -16.25 -1.06
CA LYS A 221 28.00 -16.16 -0.15
C LYS A 221 28.83 -14.88 -0.33
N ILE A 222 28.54 -14.03 -1.30
CA ILE A 222 29.27 -12.77 -1.52
C ILE A 222 29.10 -11.89 -0.26
N LYS A 223 30.23 -11.56 0.38
CA LYS A 223 30.29 -10.62 1.50
C LYS A 223 30.48 -9.22 0.95
N MET A 224 29.70 -8.28 1.46
CA MET A 224 29.79 -6.89 1.04
C MET A 224 30.69 -6.10 1.97
N ARG A 225 31.40 -5.12 1.40
CA ARG A 225 32.24 -4.19 2.17
C ARG A 225 31.35 -3.34 3.08
N GLN A 226 31.87 -2.99 4.25
CA GLN A 226 31.21 -2.08 5.17
C GLN A 226 30.88 -0.75 4.48
N LEU A 227 29.67 -0.23 4.75
CA LEU A 227 29.24 1.06 4.25
C LEU A 227 30.10 2.19 4.87
N ARG A 228 30.37 3.22 4.08
CA ARG A 228 31.06 4.42 4.60
C ARG A 228 30.16 5.14 5.62
N PRO A 229 30.75 5.80 6.62
CA PRO A 229 29.99 6.70 7.46
C PRO A 229 29.42 7.86 6.64
N VAL A 230 28.18 8.28 6.96
CA VAL A 230 27.49 9.40 6.33
C VAL A 230 27.45 10.56 7.32
N SER A 231 27.87 11.74 6.89
CA SER A 231 27.87 12.94 7.72
C SER A 231 26.45 13.46 7.98
N LYS A 232 26.26 14.18 9.09
CA LYS A 232 24.99 14.82 9.41
C LYS A 232 24.54 15.80 8.31
N THR A 233 25.47 16.52 7.72
CA THR A 233 25.19 17.46 6.62
C THR A 233 24.66 16.74 5.39
N GLU A 234 25.26 15.59 4.99
CA GLU A 234 24.74 14.79 3.88
C GLU A 234 23.30 14.31 4.16
N LYS A 235 23.01 13.87 5.38
CA LYS A 235 21.68 13.42 5.77
C LYS A 235 20.61 14.54 5.75
N ILE A 236 21.00 15.77 6.07
CA ILE A 236 20.11 16.94 6.02
C ILE A 236 19.92 17.43 4.57
N LEU A 237 20.97 17.48 3.78
CA LEU A 237 20.91 17.97 2.40
C LEU A 237 20.21 16.99 1.45
N PHE A 238 20.32 15.69 1.69
CA PHE A 238 19.74 14.65 0.86
C PHE A 238 18.23 14.85 0.61
N PRO A 239 17.36 14.97 1.63
CA PRO A 239 15.92 15.15 1.40
C PRO A 239 15.59 16.45 0.67
N LEU A 240 16.34 17.53 0.90
CA LEU A 240 16.12 18.79 0.20
C LEU A 240 16.47 18.68 -1.29
N ILE A 241 17.64 18.10 -1.60
CA ILE A 241 18.10 17.91 -2.99
C ILE A 241 17.15 16.99 -3.75
N ILE A 242 16.77 15.85 -3.17
CA ILE A 242 15.86 14.89 -3.81
C ILE A 242 14.49 15.52 -4.07
N THR A 243 13.95 16.28 -3.10
CA THR A 243 12.67 16.98 -3.29
C THR A 243 12.73 17.94 -4.47
N VAL A 244 13.76 18.79 -4.54
CA VAL A 244 13.91 19.78 -5.62
C VAL A 244 14.07 19.08 -6.98
N ILE A 245 14.95 18.09 -7.07
CA ILE A 245 15.20 17.38 -8.33
C ILE A 245 13.91 16.71 -8.83
N ILE A 246 13.23 15.95 -7.96
CA ILE A 246 12.02 15.22 -8.37
C ILE A 246 10.88 16.17 -8.68
N ALA A 247 10.65 17.22 -7.87
CA ALA A 247 9.58 18.19 -8.13
C ALA A 247 9.78 18.97 -9.45
N LEU A 248 11.02 19.23 -9.83
CA LEU A 248 11.32 19.88 -11.11
C LEU A 248 11.21 18.94 -12.31
N LEU A 249 11.61 17.67 -12.16
CA LEU A 249 11.56 16.70 -13.26
C LEU A 249 10.17 16.07 -13.42
N LEU A 250 9.46 15.85 -12.32
CA LEU A 250 8.19 15.15 -12.28
C LEU A 250 7.25 15.77 -11.21
N PRO A 251 6.57 16.90 -11.52
CA PRO A 251 5.72 17.58 -10.55
C PRO A 251 4.62 16.71 -9.94
N SER A 252 4.10 15.74 -10.69
CA SER A 252 3.07 14.79 -10.23
C SER A 252 3.53 13.87 -9.08
N ALA A 253 4.84 13.62 -8.93
CA ALA A 253 5.39 12.87 -7.81
C ALA A 253 5.70 13.74 -6.58
N ALA A 254 5.66 15.08 -6.72
CA ALA A 254 6.05 16.01 -5.66
C ALA A 254 5.26 15.85 -4.36
N PRO A 255 3.94 15.58 -4.35
CA PRO A 255 3.19 15.40 -3.10
C PRO A 255 3.72 14.22 -2.27
N LEU A 256 3.92 13.06 -2.88
CA LEU A 256 4.40 11.85 -2.19
C LEU A 256 5.86 11.99 -1.77
N VAL A 257 6.75 12.34 -2.71
CA VAL A 257 8.18 12.45 -2.44
C VAL A 257 8.48 13.62 -1.50
N GLY A 258 7.82 14.76 -1.67
CA GLY A 258 7.97 15.91 -0.78
C GLY A 258 7.58 15.58 0.66
N CYS A 259 6.46 14.87 0.87
CA CYS A 259 6.04 14.40 2.18
C CYS A 259 7.03 13.39 2.79
N LEU A 260 7.52 12.43 2.01
CA LEU A 260 8.56 11.48 2.43
C LEU A 260 9.83 12.21 2.90
N MET A 261 10.29 13.16 2.11
CA MET A 261 11.51 13.92 2.39
C MET A 261 11.33 14.90 3.55
N LEU A 262 10.14 15.48 3.72
CA LEU A 262 9.81 16.30 4.89
C LEU A 262 9.93 15.48 6.19
N GLY A 263 9.35 14.28 6.23
CA GLY A 263 9.47 13.39 7.37
C GLY A 263 10.93 13.05 7.70
N ASN A 264 11.71 12.72 6.67
CA ASN A 264 13.14 12.44 6.84
C ASN A 264 13.93 13.66 7.33
N LEU A 265 13.66 14.84 6.80
CA LEU A 265 14.27 16.09 7.26
C LEU A 265 13.96 16.36 8.74
N MET A 266 12.71 16.13 9.18
CA MET A 266 12.32 16.27 10.58
C MET A 266 13.15 15.37 11.51
N LYS A 267 13.47 14.15 11.05
CA LYS A 267 14.30 13.21 11.80
C LYS A 267 15.77 13.65 11.84
N GLU A 268 16.36 13.93 10.67
CA GLU A 268 17.80 14.12 10.54
C GLU A 268 18.30 15.51 11.00
N CYS A 269 17.43 16.53 10.99
CA CYS A 269 17.84 17.88 11.44
C CYS A 269 18.09 17.95 12.95
N GLY A 270 17.36 17.17 13.77
CA GLY A 270 17.52 17.09 15.23
C GLY A 270 17.07 18.34 15.99
N VAL A 271 16.32 19.26 15.35
CA VAL A 271 15.80 20.48 16.00
C VAL A 271 14.30 20.41 16.27
N VAL A 272 13.63 19.40 15.72
CA VAL A 272 12.17 19.19 15.85
C VAL A 272 11.84 17.77 16.32
N ASP A 273 12.63 17.22 17.23
CA ASP A 273 12.49 15.82 17.70
C ASP A 273 11.08 15.50 18.19
N ARG A 274 10.41 16.48 18.85
CA ARG A 274 9.04 16.28 19.30
C ARG A 274 8.07 16.08 18.13
N LEU A 275 8.19 16.86 17.04
CA LEU A 275 7.38 16.69 15.84
C LEU A 275 7.69 15.36 15.18
N SER A 276 8.97 15.02 15.04
CA SER A 276 9.42 13.76 14.46
C SER A 276 8.81 12.56 15.20
N LYS A 277 8.81 12.56 16.54
CA LYS A 277 8.19 11.50 17.36
C LYS A 277 6.68 11.43 17.17
N THR A 278 5.98 12.57 17.18
CA THR A 278 4.53 12.63 16.95
C THR A 278 4.16 12.09 15.58
N VAL A 279 4.95 12.42 14.55
CA VAL A 279 4.71 11.93 13.18
C VAL A 279 4.92 10.42 13.08
N GLN A 280 5.96 9.89 13.75
CA GLN A 280 6.28 8.45 13.71
C GLN A 280 5.27 7.59 14.46
N ASN A 281 4.58 8.10 15.45
CA ASN A 281 3.70 7.36 16.34
C ASN A 281 2.24 7.81 16.19
N GLU A 282 1.88 8.96 16.78
CA GLU A 282 0.49 9.38 16.92
C GLU A 282 -0.17 9.67 15.58
N LEU A 283 0.48 10.49 14.73
CA LEU A 283 -0.05 10.83 13.42
C LEU A 283 -0.19 9.60 12.54
N MET A 284 0.84 8.75 12.48
CA MET A 284 0.80 7.51 11.70
C MET A 284 -0.35 6.61 12.15
N ASN A 285 -0.53 6.41 13.45
CA ASN A 285 -1.58 5.56 13.98
C ASN A 285 -2.98 6.10 13.65
N ILE A 286 -3.20 7.41 13.81
CA ILE A 286 -4.48 8.06 13.50
C ILE A 286 -4.80 7.93 11.99
N VAL A 287 -3.84 8.27 11.15
CA VAL A 287 -4.02 8.23 9.69
C VAL A 287 -4.23 6.79 9.20
N VAL A 288 -3.51 5.82 9.75
CA VAL A 288 -3.69 4.40 9.45
C VAL A 288 -5.08 3.91 9.80
N ILE A 289 -5.65 4.32 10.93
CA ILE A 289 -7.02 3.98 11.32
C ILE A 289 -8.02 4.54 10.29
N PHE A 290 -7.93 5.82 9.97
CA PHE A 290 -8.88 6.45 9.05
C PHE A 290 -8.73 5.90 7.63
N LEU A 291 -7.50 5.77 7.14
CA LEU A 291 -7.23 5.20 5.82
C LEU A 291 -7.71 3.75 5.74
N GLY A 292 -7.38 2.92 6.72
CA GLY A 292 -7.78 1.52 6.72
C GLY A 292 -9.30 1.35 6.73
N LEU A 293 -10.01 2.04 7.61
CA LEU A 293 -11.47 1.98 7.68
C LEU A 293 -12.12 2.40 6.36
N THR A 294 -11.68 3.51 5.79
CA THR A 294 -12.30 4.08 4.58
C THR A 294 -11.96 3.30 3.32
N VAL A 295 -10.73 2.83 3.20
CA VAL A 295 -10.33 1.93 2.09
C VAL A 295 -11.04 0.59 2.21
N GLY A 296 -11.18 0.06 3.42
CA GLY A 296 -11.99 -1.14 3.67
C GLY A 296 -13.45 -0.95 3.24
N ALA A 297 -14.02 0.23 3.48
CA ALA A 297 -15.37 0.57 3.10
C ALA A 297 -15.61 0.53 1.57
N THR A 298 -14.59 0.78 0.75
CA THR A 298 -14.71 0.66 -0.71
C THR A 298 -14.78 -0.80 -1.20
N ALA A 299 -14.48 -1.77 -0.35
CA ALA A 299 -14.58 -3.20 -0.67
C ALA A 299 -16.00 -3.73 -0.48
N THR A 300 -16.93 -3.19 -1.28
CA THR A 300 -18.33 -3.65 -1.35
C THR A 300 -18.44 -4.98 -2.10
N ALA A 301 -19.57 -5.68 -1.93
CA ALA A 301 -19.82 -6.93 -2.66
C ALA A 301 -19.73 -6.75 -4.18
N GLU A 302 -20.27 -5.67 -4.70
CA GLU A 302 -20.26 -5.36 -6.14
C GLU A 302 -18.85 -5.13 -6.69
N ALA A 303 -18.02 -4.39 -5.96
CA ALA A 303 -16.64 -4.12 -6.37
C ALA A 303 -15.73 -5.35 -6.19
N PHE A 304 -15.93 -6.13 -5.14
CA PHE A 304 -14.98 -7.20 -4.77
C PHE A 304 -15.31 -8.55 -5.40
N LEU A 305 -16.59 -8.91 -5.54
CA LEU A 305 -17.03 -10.20 -6.11
C LEU A 305 -17.09 -10.22 -7.65
N ASN A 306 -16.44 -9.24 -8.29
CA ASN A 306 -16.32 -9.20 -9.73
C ASN A 306 -15.19 -10.14 -10.20
N PRO A 307 -15.34 -10.93 -11.28
CA PRO A 307 -14.29 -11.75 -11.86
C PRO A 307 -12.99 -10.98 -12.16
N ARG A 308 -13.09 -9.69 -12.50
CA ARG A 308 -11.92 -8.82 -12.70
C ARG A 308 -11.05 -8.70 -11.45
N THR A 309 -11.63 -8.74 -10.25
CA THR A 309 -10.90 -8.70 -8.99
C THR A 309 -9.95 -9.90 -8.83
N LEU A 310 -10.36 -11.08 -9.29
CA LEU A 310 -9.49 -12.25 -9.27
C LEU A 310 -8.25 -12.05 -10.15
N PHE A 311 -8.42 -11.44 -11.34
CA PHE A 311 -7.26 -11.08 -12.17
C PHE A 311 -6.35 -10.08 -11.48
N ILE A 312 -6.88 -9.08 -10.77
CA ILE A 312 -6.09 -8.13 -9.99
C ILE A 312 -5.25 -8.85 -8.94
N LEU A 313 -5.85 -9.80 -8.21
CA LEU A 313 -5.14 -10.60 -7.22
C LEU A 313 -4.01 -11.42 -7.85
N VAL A 314 -4.24 -12.11 -8.94
CA VAL A 314 -3.21 -12.90 -9.63
C VAL A 314 -2.10 -12.01 -10.19
N LEU A 315 -2.46 -10.92 -10.86
CA LEU A 315 -1.51 -9.96 -11.40
C LEU A 315 -0.64 -9.32 -10.31
N GLY A 316 -1.21 -9.05 -9.13
CA GLY A 316 -0.48 -8.50 -8.00
C GLY A 316 0.63 -9.43 -7.49
N VAL A 317 0.38 -10.75 -7.40
CA VAL A 317 1.42 -11.74 -7.06
C VAL A 317 2.52 -11.75 -8.11
N ILE A 318 2.14 -11.77 -9.40
CA ILE A 318 3.09 -11.74 -10.52
C ILE A 318 3.91 -10.45 -10.49
N ALA A 319 3.25 -9.31 -10.28
CA ALA A 319 3.88 -8.00 -10.18
C ALA A 319 4.98 -7.98 -9.11
N PHE A 320 4.66 -8.48 -7.94
CA PHE A 320 5.57 -8.56 -6.81
C PHE A 320 6.76 -9.51 -7.09
N ALA A 321 6.48 -10.65 -7.72
CA ALA A 321 7.50 -11.60 -8.15
C ALA A 321 8.45 -10.97 -9.18
N MET A 322 7.91 -10.24 -10.16
CA MET A 322 8.69 -9.57 -11.20
C MET A 322 9.54 -8.43 -10.64
N GLY A 323 9.02 -7.64 -9.69
CA GLY A 323 9.80 -6.60 -8.99
C GLY A 323 10.99 -7.20 -8.22
N THR A 324 10.74 -8.27 -7.47
CA THR A 324 11.81 -9.02 -6.77
C THR A 324 12.85 -9.55 -7.75
N ALA A 325 12.42 -10.16 -8.85
CA ALA A 325 13.30 -10.71 -9.88
C ALA A 325 14.12 -9.60 -10.56
N GLY A 326 13.50 -8.48 -10.91
CA GLY A 326 14.16 -7.34 -11.54
C GLY A 326 15.35 -6.82 -10.72
N GLY A 327 15.14 -6.61 -9.42
CA GLY A 327 16.20 -6.17 -8.52
C GLY A 327 17.35 -7.18 -8.40
N VAL A 328 17.03 -8.47 -8.25
CA VAL A 328 18.06 -9.55 -8.17
C VAL A 328 18.83 -9.66 -9.49
N LEU A 329 18.16 -9.63 -10.62
CA LEU A 329 18.79 -9.74 -11.94
C LEU A 329 19.68 -8.56 -12.24
N LEU A 330 19.27 -7.32 -11.90
CA LEU A 330 20.15 -6.17 -12.08
C LEU A 330 21.39 -6.26 -11.20
N ALA A 331 21.28 -6.73 -9.96
CA ALA A 331 22.44 -6.93 -9.10
C ALA A 331 23.43 -7.93 -9.75
N LYS A 332 22.95 -8.98 -10.42
CA LYS A 332 23.81 -9.91 -11.19
C LYS A 332 24.46 -9.22 -12.39
N VAL A 333 23.70 -8.43 -13.14
CA VAL A 333 24.26 -7.65 -14.27
C VAL A 333 25.34 -6.69 -13.79
N MET A 334 25.11 -5.99 -12.67
CA MET A 334 26.13 -5.12 -12.07
C MET A 334 27.40 -5.91 -11.67
N ASN A 335 27.24 -7.14 -11.19
CA ASN A 335 28.38 -8.01 -10.85
C ASN A 335 29.18 -8.47 -12.07
N PHE A 336 28.55 -8.55 -13.26
CA PHE A 336 29.27 -8.86 -14.49
C PHE A 336 30.33 -7.79 -14.83
N PHE A 337 30.02 -6.52 -14.52
CA PHE A 337 30.93 -5.39 -14.71
C PHE A 337 31.83 -5.11 -13.50
N SER A 338 31.58 -5.75 -12.35
CA SER A 338 32.33 -5.53 -11.11
C SER A 338 33.39 -6.61 -10.90
N LYS A 339 34.62 -6.20 -10.52
CA LYS A 339 35.74 -7.13 -10.25
C LYS A 339 36.08 -7.17 -8.77
N GLY A 340 36.54 -8.33 -8.30
CA GLY A 340 37.05 -8.52 -6.94
C GLY A 340 36.02 -8.23 -5.87
N ASP A 341 36.43 -7.50 -4.83
CA ASP A 341 35.65 -7.18 -3.64
C ASP A 341 34.53 -6.14 -3.85
N ASN A 342 34.39 -5.59 -5.06
CA ASN A 342 33.32 -4.62 -5.38
C ASN A 342 32.01 -5.32 -5.81
N LYS A 343 31.95 -6.64 -5.75
CA LYS A 343 30.75 -7.39 -6.08
C LYS A 343 29.65 -7.15 -5.06
N ILE A 344 28.42 -7.07 -5.56
CA ILE A 344 27.20 -6.91 -4.77
C ILE A 344 26.59 -8.28 -4.56
N ASN A 345 26.14 -8.57 -3.34
CA ASN A 345 25.35 -9.79 -3.11
C ASN A 345 23.98 -9.62 -3.78
N PRO A 346 23.61 -10.47 -4.77
CA PRO A 346 22.35 -10.28 -5.51
C PRO A 346 21.09 -10.34 -4.65
N LEU A 347 21.18 -10.96 -3.47
CA LEU A 347 20.04 -11.02 -2.55
C LEU A 347 19.54 -9.64 -2.13
N ILE A 348 20.42 -8.62 -2.03
CA ILE A 348 19.97 -7.27 -1.65
C ILE A 348 19.13 -6.60 -2.73
N GLY A 349 19.22 -7.06 -3.99
CA GLY A 349 18.40 -6.55 -5.08
C GLY A 349 16.91 -6.84 -4.87
N SER A 350 16.56 -7.95 -4.21
CA SER A 350 15.17 -8.26 -3.86
C SER A 350 14.53 -7.22 -2.96
N ALA A 351 15.35 -6.50 -2.19
CA ALA A 351 14.88 -5.45 -1.30
C ALA A 351 14.50 -4.14 -2.03
N GLY A 352 14.75 -4.05 -3.35
CA GLY A 352 14.37 -2.89 -4.16
C GLY A 352 12.86 -2.64 -4.27
N VAL A 353 12.00 -3.59 -3.88
CA VAL A 353 10.58 -3.35 -3.68
C VAL A 353 10.34 -2.51 -2.41
N SER A 354 9.31 -1.68 -2.41
CA SER A 354 9.09 -0.65 -1.37
C SER A 354 8.57 -1.17 -0.02
N ALA A 355 8.44 -2.47 0.19
CA ALA A 355 7.98 -3.04 1.46
C ALA A 355 9.02 -2.81 2.57
N VAL A 356 9.05 -1.61 3.14
CA VAL A 356 10.03 -1.18 4.15
C VAL A 356 9.53 -1.50 5.56
N PRO A 357 10.36 -2.07 6.43
CA PRO A 357 11.69 -2.67 6.19
C PRO A 357 11.65 -4.18 5.87
N MET A 358 10.46 -4.71 5.54
CA MET A 358 10.23 -6.15 5.44
C MET A 358 11.07 -6.82 4.35
N ALA A 359 11.12 -6.23 3.14
CA ALA A 359 11.90 -6.79 2.04
C ALA A 359 13.41 -6.82 2.35
N ALA A 360 13.94 -5.79 3.01
CA ALA A 360 15.33 -5.79 3.46
C ALA A 360 15.61 -6.87 4.51
N ARG A 361 14.67 -7.10 5.43
CA ARG A 361 14.80 -8.15 6.46
C ARG A 361 14.83 -9.55 5.87
N VAL A 362 14.16 -9.82 4.75
CA VAL A 362 14.16 -11.14 4.10
C VAL A 362 15.53 -11.47 3.52
N SER A 363 16.28 -10.48 3.03
CA SER A 363 17.63 -10.71 2.48
C SER A 363 18.62 -11.24 3.51
N GLN A 364 18.48 -10.87 4.79
CA GLN A 364 19.39 -11.26 5.85
C GLN A 364 19.38 -12.78 6.12
N PRO A 365 18.25 -13.44 6.47
CA PRO A 365 18.24 -14.87 6.71
C PRO A 365 18.58 -15.70 5.47
N GLU A 366 18.24 -15.22 4.27
CA GLU A 366 18.62 -15.94 3.04
C GLU A 366 20.14 -15.89 2.79
N GLY A 367 20.80 -14.78 3.11
CA GLY A 367 22.26 -14.68 3.10
C GLY A 367 22.92 -15.56 4.17
N GLN A 368 22.39 -15.56 5.38
CA GLN A 368 22.90 -16.35 6.50
C GLN A 368 22.72 -17.87 6.32
N LYS A 369 21.70 -18.31 5.57
CA LYS A 369 21.57 -19.74 5.20
C LYS A 369 22.71 -20.22 4.31
N ALA A 370 23.29 -19.34 3.49
CA ALA A 370 24.43 -19.67 2.63
C ALA A 370 25.78 -19.51 3.36
N ASP A 371 25.90 -18.48 4.21
CA ASP A 371 27.07 -18.21 5.06
C ASP A 371 26.59 -17.49 6.35
N PRO A 372 26.66 -18.13 7.53
CA PRO A 372 26.19 -17.54 8.79
C PRO A 372 26.85 -16.21 9.17
N SER A 373 28.04 -15.93 8.65
CA SER A 373 28.76 -14.68 8.87
C SER A 373 28.40 -13.55 7.88
N ASN A 374 27.42 -13.78 7.00
CA ASN A 374 27.03 -12.80 5.99
C ASN A 374 25.91 -11.88 6.52
N PHE A 375 26.23 -10.61 6.74
CA PHE A 375 25.32 -9.58 7.23
C PHE A 375 24.89 -8.66 6.11
N LEU A 376 23.69 -8.88 5.57
CA LEU A 376 23.16 -8.16 4.40
C LEU A 376 22.16 -7.05 4.74
N LEU A 377 21.59 -7.02 5.95
CA LEU A 377 20.49 -6.14 6.30
C LEU A 377 20.79 -4.67 5.99
N MET A 378 21.92 -4.15 6.47
CA MET A 378 22.28 -2.74 6.25
C MET A 378 22.49 -2.41 4.76
N HIS A 379 22.99 -3.37 4.00
CA HIS A 379 23.17 -3.22 2.55
C HIS A 379 21.83 -3.29 1.80
N ALA A 380 20.91 -4.14 2.25
CA ALA A 380 19.58 -4.30 1.70
C ALA A 380 18.67 -3.09 1.99
N MET A 381 18.92 -2.35 3.07
CA MET A 381 18.19 -1.12 3.38
C MET A 381 18.37 -0.05 2.30
N GLY A 382 19.54 0.04 1.67
CA GLY A 382 19.78 1.00 0.58
C GLY A 382 18.82 0.82 -0.60
N PRO A 383 18.79 -0.34 -1.27
CA PRO A 383 17.81 -0.63 -2.32
C PRO A 383 16.36 -0.52 -1.84
N ASN A 384 16.06 -0.93 -0.60
CA ASN A 384 14.70 -0.89 -0.06
C ASN A 384 14.15 0.54 0.03
N VAL A 385 14.97 1.45 0.54
CA VAL A 385 14.60 2.87 0.63
C VAL A 385 14.58 3.53 -0.76
N ALA A 386 15.48 3.13 -1.66
CA ALA A 386 15.44 3.56 -3.05
C ALA A 386 14.14 3.12 -3.75
N GLY A 387 13.60 1.95 -3.38
CA GLY A 387 12.32 1.45 -3.85
C GLY A 387 11.15 2.37 -3.50
N VAL A 388 11.11 2.94 -2.28
CA VAL A 388 10.05 3.88 -1.86
C VAL A 388 10.05 5.14 -2.71
N VAL A 389 11.23 5.71 -2.96
CA VAL A 389 11.36 6.84 -3.88
C VAL A 389 10.96 6.41 -5.30
N GLY A 390 11.37 5.21 -5.71
CA GLY A 390 11.07 4.64 -7.02
C GLY A 390 9.57 4.42 -7.25
N SER A 391 8.83 3.86 -6.29
CA SER A 391 7.37 3.67 -6.40
C SER A 391 6.63 4.99 -6.47
N ALA A 392 7.01 6.00 -5.67
CA ALA A 392 6.43 7.33 -5.72
C ALA A 392 6.69 8.04 -7.07
N VAL A 393 7.90 7.88 -7.62
CA VAL A 393 8.24 8.37 -8.97
C VAL A 393 7.46 7.62 -10.03
N ALA A 394 7.34 6.29 -9.95
CA ALA A 394 6.55 5.50 -10.89
C ALA A 394 5.07 5.90 -10.87
N ALA A 395 4.49 6.14 -9.69
CA ALA A 395 3.13 6.68 -9.57
C ALA A 395 2.99 8.05 -10.24
N GLY A 396 3.97 8.94 -10.04
CA GLY A 396 3.99 10.23 -10.72
C GLY A 396 4.06 10.11 -12.25
N ILE A 397 4.88 9.17 -12.76
CA ILE A 397 4.95 8.87 -14.20
C ILE A 397 3.59 8.41 -14.71
N LEU A 398 2.97 7.44 -14.05
CA LEU A 398 1.65 6.92 -14.43
C LEU A 398 0.59 8.02 -14.39
N LEU A 399 0.59 8.90 -13.38
CA LEU A 399 -0.30 10.05 -13.33
C LEU A 399 -0.07 11.05 -14.47
N SER A 400 1.16 11.28 -14.87
CA SER A 400 1.47 12.18 -15.97
C SER A 400 1.03 11.67 -17.34
N PHE A 401 0.93 10.34 -17.50
CA PHE A 401 0.53 9.73 -18.77
C PHE A 401 -0.94 9.34 -18.82
N LEU A 402 -1.58 9.07 -17.68
CA LEU A 402 -2.90 8.44 -17.61
C LEU A 402 -3.94 9.28 -16.85
N GLY A 403 -3.49 10.32 -16.11
CA GLY A 403 -4.33 11.21 -15.30
C GLY A 403 -4.81 12.46 -16.00
#